data_f739a7e7ce52616c2106f7ff25a88371
#
_entry.id   f739a7e7ce52616c2106f7ff25a88371
#
_cell.length_a   1.000
_cell.length_b   1.000
_cell.length_c   1.000
_cell.angle_alpha   90.00
_cell.angle_beta   90.00
_cell.angle_gamma   90.00
#
_symmetry.space_group_name_H-M   'P 1'
#
loop_
_entity.id
_entity.type
_entity.pdbx_description
1 polymer ?
#
loop_
_entity_poly.entity_id
_entity_poly.type
_entity_poly.pdbx_seq_one_letter_code
_entity_poly.pdbx_strand_id
1 'polypeptide(L)'
;MRELPEISQDINRVDSAIRELFLLRMSLALEVAKTKAQSDDKIYKPDREAEIVEKRSAGMEEELQLKYVSLLQSMIRASREYQYSEILRQTPEKFPFYP
;
A
#
# COMPACT_ATOMS: atom_id res chain seq x y z
N MET A 1 8.87 -9.69 33.80
CA MET A 1 8.21 -9.82 32.48
C MET A 1 6.91 -9.03 32.52
N ARG A 2 6.60 -8.36 31.42
CA ARG A 2 5.39 -7.56 31.31
C ARG A 2 4.16 -8.47 31.24
N GLU A 3 3.08 -8.02 31.87
CA GLU A 3 1.82 -8.73 31.83
C GLU A 3 1.11 -8.54 30.49
N LEU A 4 0.31 -9.54 30.11
CA LEU A 4 -0.41 -9.53 28.84
C LEU A 4 -1.26 -8.27 28.60
N PRO A 5 -2.01 -7.75 29.60
CA PRO A 5 -2.78 -6.51 29.38
C PRO A 5 -1.92 -5.31 29.00
N GLU A 6 -0.72 -5.19 29.56
CA GLU A 6 0.21 -4.10 29.23
C GLU A 6 0.71 -4.22 27.80
N ILE A 7 1.07 -5.44 27.41
CA ILE A 7 1.51 -5.73 26.05
C ILE A 7 0.39 -5.43 25.06
N SER A 8 -0.83 -5.82 25.38
CA SER A 8 -2.01 -5.57 24.53
C SER A 8 -2.27 -4.09 24.33
N GLN A 9 -2.04 -3.26 25.35
CA GLN A 9 -2.17 -1.81 25.21
C GLN A 9 -1.15 -1.25 24.24
N ASP A 10 0.08 -1.74 24.26
CA ASP A 10 1.11 -1.31 23.32
C ASP A 10 0.79 -1.76 21.90
N ILE A 11 0.28 -2.97 21.74
CA ILE A 11 -0.19 -3.45 20.43
C ILE A 11 -1.31 -2.54 19.90
N ASN A 12 -2.26 -2.15 20.75
CA ASN A 12 -3.34 -1.25 20.35
C ASN A 12 -2.80 0.09 19.84
N ARG A 13 -1.76 0.63 20.49
CA ARG A 13 -1.12 1.87 20.05
C ARG A 13 -0.46 1.71 18.70
N VAL A 14 0.24 0.57 18.48
CA VAL A 14 0.86 0.26 17.19
C VAL A 14 -0.21 0.12 16.11
N ASP A 15 -1.29 -0.60 16.40
CA ASP A 15 -2.38 -0.79 15.44
C ASP A 15 -3.02 0.55 15.04
N SER A 16 -3.20 1.45 16.00
CA SER A 16 -3.71 2.79 15.72
C SER A 16 -2.78 3.58 14.83
N ALA A 17 -1.47 3.49 15.06
CA ALA A 17 -0.47 4.14 14.22
C ALA A 17 -0.48 3.58 12.79
N ILE A 18 -0.56 2.26 12.66
CA ILE A 18 -0.64 1.59 11.36
C ILE A 18 -1.89 2.07 10.59
N ARG A 19 -3.04 2.16 11.29
CA ARG A 19 -4.27 2.66 10.69
C ARG A 19 -4.09 4.06 10.11
N GLU A 20 -3.53 4.96 10.89
CA GLU A 20 -3.31 6.34 10.43
C GLU A 20 -2.33 6.41 9.25
N LEU A 21 -1.25 5.65 9.31
CA LEU A 21 -0.28 5.60 8.22
C LEU A 21 -0.87 4.98 6.96
N PHE A 22 -1.70 3.95 7.11
CA PHE A 22 -2.41 3.36 5.98
C PHE A 22 -3.33 4.37 5.30
N LEU A 23 -4.12 5.11 6.08
CA LEU A 23 -5.02 6.13 5.53
C LEU A 23 -4.25 7.22 4.80
N LEU A 24 -3.12 7.65 5.37
CA LEU A 24 -2.25 8.63 4.72
C LEU A 24 -1.69 8.10 3.39
N ARG A 25 -1.19 6.86 3.40
CA ARG A 25 -0.65 6.24 2.19
C ARG A 25 -1.72 6.12 1.10
N MET A 26 -2.93 5.75 1.47
CA MET A 26 -4.04 5.65 0.50
C MET A 26 -4.46 7.01 -0.05
N SER A 27 -4.42 8.05 0.78
CA SER A 27 -4.65 9.42 0.34
C SER A 27 -3.61 9.85 -0.71
N LEU A 28 -2.35 9.52 -0.48
CA LEU A 28 -1.27 9.80 -1.44
C LEU A 28 -1.43 8.97 -2.71
N ALA A 29 -1.91 7.74 -2.60
CA ALA A 29 -2.19 6.90 -3.76
C ALA A 29 -3.27 7.51 -4.66
N LEU A 30 -4.29 8.15 -4.07
CA LEU A 30 -5.30 8.88 -4.87
C LEU A 30 -4.69 10.05 -5.63
N GLU A 31 -3.78 10.79 -5.01
CA GLU A 31 -3.09 11.88 -5.70
C GLU A 31 -2.28 11.36 -6.88
N VAL A 32 -1.59 10.22 -6.71
CA VAL A 32 -0.86 9.56 -7.79
C VAL A 32 -1.83 9.17 -8.92
N ALA A 33 -2.97 8.58 -8.58
CA ALA A 33 -3.96 8.15 -9.56
C ALA A 33 -4.48 9.33 -10.39
N LYS A 34 -4.78 10.46 -9.75
CA LYS A 34 -5.24 11.66 -10.43
C LYS A 34 -4.19 12.19 -11.42
N THR A 35 -2.95 12.21 -10.99
CA THR A 35 -1.83 12.65 -11.84
C THR A 35 -1.65 11.72 -13.04
N LYS A 36 -1.66 10.41 -12.81
CA LYS A 36 -1.50 9.41 -13.88
C LYS A 36 -2.67 9.44 -14.86
N ALA A 37 -3.88 9.65 -14.38
CA ALA A 37 -5.07 9.75 -15.25
C ALA A 37 -4.94 10.91 -16.24
N GLN A 38 -4.36 12.03 -15.80
CA GLN A 38 -4.15 13.20 -16.65
C GLN A 38 -3.08 12.98 -17.71
N SER A 39 -2.07 12.18 -17.41
CA SER A 39 -0.94 11.90 -18.31
C SER A 39 -1.06 10.58 -19.06
N ASP A 40 -2.13 9.82 -18.85
CA ASP A 40 -2.31 8.47 -19.41
C ASP A 40 -1.20 7.49 -19.02
N ASP A 41 -0.52 7.74 -17.89
CA ASP A 41 0.48 6.83 -17.36
C ASP A 41 -0.19 5.61 -16.71
N LYS A 42 0.54 4.50 -16.66
CA LYS A 42 0.03 3.23 -16.14
C LYS A 42 0.00 3.23 -14.62
N ILE A 43 -1.07 2.67 -14.04
CA ILE A 43 -1.14 2.39 -12.61
C ILE A 43 -0.29 1.17 -12.26
N TYR A 44 -0.44 0.08 -13.01
CA TYR A 44 0.26 -1.16 -12.74
C TYR A 44 1.63 -1.20 -13.42
N LYS A 45 2.68 -1.15 -12.60
CA LYS A 45 4.08 -1.25 -13.04
C LYS A 45 4.74 -2.34 -12.21
N PRO A 46 4.64 -3.62 -12.63
CA PRO A 46 5.11 -4.75 -11.82
C PRO A 46 6.59 -4.68 -11.45
N ASP A 47 7.44 -4.19 -12.34
CA ASP A 47 8.88 -4.05 -12.06
C ASP A 47 9.12 -3.02 -10.96
N ARG A 48 8.36 -1.93 -10.96
CA ARG A 48 8.44 -0.90 -9.92
C ARG A 48 7.96 -1.43 -8.58
N GLU A 49 6.88 -2.21 -8.59
CA GLU A 49 6.35 -2.82 -7.36
C GLU A 49 7.36 -3.80 -6.76
N ALA A 50 8.00 -4.63 -7.60
CA ALA A 50 9.03 -5.55 -7.15
C ALA A 50 10.24 -4.82 -6.56
N GLU A 51 10.65 -3.72 -7.16
CA GLU A 51 11.74 -2.88 -6.67
C GLU A 51 11.41 -2.28 -5.30
N ILE A 52 10.19 -1.82 -5.10
CA ILE A 52 9.74 -1.28 -3.80
C ILE A 52 9.82 -2.37 -2.72
N VAL A 53 9.33 -3.57 -3.02
CA VAL A 53 9.36 -4.69 -2.08
C VAL A 53 10.80 -5.02 -1.69
N GLU A 54 11.69 -5.11 -2.66
CA GLU A 54 13.11 -5.41 -2.41
C GLU A 54 13.77 -4.35 -1.52
N LYS A 55 13.58 -3.08 -1.85
CA LYS A 55 14.18 -1.97 -1.09
C LYS A 55 13.65 -1.88 0.33
N ARG A 56 12.34 -2.01 0.51
CA ARG A 56 11.72 -1.83 1.83
C ARG A 56 11.98 -3.00 2.77
N SER A 57 12.19 -4.20 2.24
CA SER A 57 12.43 -5.39 3.06
C SER A 57 13.90 -5.66 3.32
N ALA A 58 14.81 -4.92 2.70
CA ALA A 58 16.25 -5.12 2.85
C ALA A 58 16.71 -4.94 4.31
N GLY A 59 17.64 -5.77 4.74
CA GLY A 59 18.25 -5.65 6.07
C GLY A 59 17.43 -6.22 7.21
N MET A 60 16.28 -6.81 6.93
CA MET A 60 15.45 -7.44 7.95
C MET A 60 15.89 -8.88 8.20
N GLU A 61 15.66 -9.36 9.42
CA GLU A 61 15.86 -10.76 9.78
C GLU A 61 14.95 -11.62 8.88
N GLU A 62 15.48 -12.78 8.41
CA GLU A 62 14.86 -13.55 7.36
C GLU A 62 13.39 -13.90 7.59
N GLU A 63 13.04 -14.39 8.78
CA GLU A 63 11.65 -14.76 9.07
C GLU A 63 10.72 -13.56 9.05
N LEU A 64 11.14 -12.44 9.61
CA LEU A 64 10.36 -11.21 9.63
C LEU A 64 10.31 -10.59 8.24
N GLN A 65 11.38 -10.71 7.46
CA GLN A 65 11.42 -10.21 6.09
C GLN A 65 10.33 -10.87 5.24
N LEU A 66 10.17 -12.19 5.34
CA LEU A 66 9.13 -12.91 4.60
C LEU A 66 7.73 -12.44 4.96
N LYS A 67 7.48 -12.21 6.24
CA LYS A 67 6.19 -11.71 6.73
C LYS A 67 5.93 -10.28 6.27
N TYR A 68 6.96 -9.44 6.32
CA TYR A 68 6.85 -8.05 5.90
C TYR A 68 6.62 -7.94 4.38
N VAL A 69 7.30 -8.76 3.59
CA VAL A 69 7.08 -8.80 2.13
C VAL A 69 5.62 -9.14 1.82
N SER A 70 5.04 -10.11 2.51
CA SER A 70 3.63 -10.47 2.34
C SER A 70 2.69 -9.30 2.65
N LEU A 71 2.93 -8.62 3.77
CA LEU A 71 2.16 -7.44 4.17
C LEU A 71 2.29 -6.33 3.12
N LEU A 72 3.51 -6.04 2.70
CA LEU A 72 3.80 -4.97 1.76
C LEU A 72 3.16 -5.24 0.39
N GLN A 73 3.22 -6.48 -0.09
CA GLN A 73 2.57 -6.87 -1.34
C GLN A 73 1.05 -6.69 -1.27
N SER A 74 0.44 -7.04 -0.14
CA SER A 74 -1.00 -6.83 0.07
C SER A 74 -1.35 -5.35 0.08
N MET A 75 -0.53 -4.54 0.71
CA MET A 75 -0.74 -3.09 0.77
C MET A 75 -0.58 -2.44 -0.60
N ILE A 76 0.41 -2.85 -1.37
CA ILE A 76 0.62 -2.36 -2.74
C ILE A 76 -0.56 -2.72 -3.62
N ARG A 77 -1.07 -3.96 -3.50
CA ARG A 77 -2.25 -4.40 -4.25
C ARG A 77 -3.49 -3.60 -3.88
N ALA A 78 -3.74 -3.40 -2.58
CA ALA A 78 -4.87 -2.59 -2.12
C ALA A 78 -4.78 -1.17 -2.65
N SER A 79 -3.59 -0.59 -2.65
CA SER A 79 -3.32 0.74 -3.18
C SER A 79 -3.63 0.82 -4.67
N ARG A 80 -3.19 -0.19 -5.45
CA ARG A 80 -3.45 -0.25 -6.89
C ARG A 80 -4.95 -0.36 -7.18
N GLU A 81 -5.66 -1.20 -6.46
CA GLU A 81 -7.11 -1.35 -6.61
C GLU A 81 -7.85 -0.04 -6.31
N TYR A 82 -7.40 0.67 -5.27
CA TYR A 82 -7.98 1.95 -4.89
C TYR A 82 -7.73 3.02 -5.96
N GLN A 83 -6.55 3.01 -6.56
CA GLN A 83 -6.21 3.90 -7.67
C GLN A 83 -7.08 3.64 -8.90
N TYR A 84 -7.32 2.39 -9.25
CA TYR A 84 -8.24 2.04 -10.34
C TYR A 84 -9.66 2.50 -10.06
N SER A 85 -10.13 2.38 -8.82
CA SER A 85 -11.46 2.87 -8.43
C SER A 85 -11.59 4.37 -8.65
N GLU A 86 -10.53 5.12 -8.35
CA GLU A 86 -10.51 6.58 -8.57
C GLU A 86 -10.55 6.92 -10.06
N ILE A 87 -9.79 6.21 -10.88
CA ILE A 87 -9.78 6.42 -12.32
C ILE A 87 -11.14 6.11 -12.92
N LEU A 88 -11.79 5.04 -12.46
CA LEU A 88 -13.14 4.69 -12.91
C LEU A 88 -14.14 5.79 -12.60
N ARG A 89 -14.04 6.43 -11.43
CA ARG A 89 -14.90 7.55 -11.05
C ARG A 89 -14.70 8.78 -11.93
N GLN A 90 -13.43 9.11 -12.22
CA GLN A 90 -13.09 10.33 -12.97
C GLN A 90 -13.24 10.15 -14.48
N THR A 91 -12.88 8.97 -14.99
CA THR A 91 -12.85 8.69 -16.42
C THR A 91 -13.43 7.30 -16.69
N PRO A 92 -14.76 7.12 -16.52
CA PRO A 92 -15.37 5.79 -16.70
C PRO A 92 -15.12 5.18 -18.07
N GLU A 93 -14.95 6.00 -19.10
CA GLU A 93 -14.70 5.58 -20.47
C GLU A 93 -13.35 4.86 -20.63
N LYS A 94 -12.42 5.03 -19.70
CA LYS A 94 -11.13 4.34 -19.75
C LYS A 94 -11.19 2.92 -19.21
N PHE A 95 -12.21 2.61 -18.41
CA PHE A 95 -12.36 1.27 -17.85
C PHE A 95 -13.10 0.38 -18.88
N PRO A 96 -12.72 -0.88 -19.07
CA PRO A 96 -11.69 -1.66 -18.36
C PRO A 96 -10.31 -1.64 -19.00
N PHE A 97 -10.05 -0.76 -19.93
CA PHE A 97 -8.84 -0.77 -20.76
C PHE A 97 -7.68 -0.01 -20.14
N TYR A 98 -7.90 0.66 -19.01
CA TYR A 98 -6.82 1.42 -18.35
C TYR A 98 -5.76 0.48 -17.78
N PRO A 99 -4.47 0.65 -18.19
CA PRO A 99 -3.38 -0.18 -17.66
C PRO A 99 -2.95 0.30 -16.26
#